data_625141d43bd94fb34cc77400d8bf2084
#
_entry.id   625141d43bd94fb34cc77400d8bf2084
#
_cell.length_a   1.000
_cell.length_b   1.000
_cell.length_c   1.000
_cell.angle_alpha   90.00
_cell.angle_beta   90.00
_cell.angle_gamma   90.00
#
_symmetry.space_group_name_H-M   'P 1'
#
loop_
_entity.id
_entity.type
_entity.pdbx_description
1 polymer ?
#
loop_
_entity_poly.entity_id
_entity_poly.type
_entity_poly.pdbx_seq_one_letter_code
_entity_poly.pdbx_strand_id
1 'polypeptide(L)'
;MNTGIVKRIIGPVIDIQFEDSEMPQLLDAIKIKMEDHVVVAEVAQHVGDSTVRCIALSSTDGMKRGLKAINTGAPIEVPVGNDVLGRLFNVLGEPIDGIPAPEDAPKKPIHLPSPEYSQQETSTQIYETGIKVIDLLAPYTKGGKVGLFGGAGVGKTVLIQELINNIAKEHGGISVFAGVGERTREGNDLYNEMQESGVIDKTAMVFGQMNEPPGARMRVALTGLTMAEHFRDREHQDVLLFIDNIFRFTQAGSEVSALLGRIPSAVGYQPTLATEMGALQERITSTSNGSITSVQAVYVPADDLTDPAPATTFSHLDATTVLSRAITELGIYPAVDPLESSSRIMDPLILGDEHYHTARDVQAVLQRYKDLQDIIAILGMDELSEEDKLTVARARRLQRFLSQPFAVAEQFTGMQGKYVPLAETIRGFREILDGKYDHIPESMFLYAGGIEEVVQRYENEK
;
A
#
# COMPACT_ATOMS: atom_id res chain seq x y z
N MET A 1 -35.13 -6.52 -15.99
CA MET A 1 -34.54 -6.54 -14.62
C MET A 1 -35.28 -7.61 -13.84
N ASN A 2 -34.60 -8.64 -13.45
CA ASN A 2 -35.17 -9.78 -12.76
C ASN A 2 -35.38 -9.45 -11.29
N THR A 3 -36.52 -9.84 -10.75
CA THR A 3 -36.88 -9.52 -9.36
C THR A 3 -36.96 -10.79 -8.53
N GLY A 4 -36.22 -10.82 -7.45
CA GLY A 4 -36.27 -11.88 -6.45
C GLY A 4 -36.88 -11.43 -5.14
N ILE A 5 -36.98 -12.34 -4.21
CA ILE A 5 -37.57 -12.13 -2.87
C ILE A 5 -36.55 -12.61 -1.82
N VAL A 6 -36.26 -11.76 -0.83
CA VAL A 6 -35.43 -12.10 0.31
C VAL A 6 -36.09 -13.20 1.15
N LYS A 7 -35.42 -14.34 1.28
CA LYS A 7 -35.90 -15.51 2.04
C LYS A 7 -35.24 -15.66 3.40
N ARG A 8 -33.93 -15.37 3.49
CA ARG A 8 -33.18 -15.56 4.71
C ARG A 8 -32.14 -14.47 4.85
N ILE A 9 -31.88 -14.06 6.08
CA ILE A 9 -30.86 -13.04 6.43
C ILE A 9 -30.03 -13.61 7.58
N ILE A 10 -28.70 -13.65 7.39
CA ILE A 10 -27.73 -14.11 8.39
C ILE A 10 -26.61 -13.07 8.46
N GLY A 11 -26.82 -12.02 9.27
CA GLY A 11 -25.90 -10.88 9.26
C GLY A 11 -25.74 -10.31 7.84
N PRO A 12 -24.51 -10.19 7.31
CA PRO A 12 -24.27 -9.66 5.98
C PRO A 12 -24.58 -10.64 4.84
N VAL A 13 -25.00 -11.88 5.12
CA VAL A 13 -25.31 -12.88 4.11
C VAL A 13 -26.83 -12.99 3.93
N ILE A 14 -27.28 -12.91 2.69
CA ILE A 14 -28.71 -12.85 2.33
C ILE A 14 -28.99 -13.94 1.29
N ASP A 15 -30.00 -14.77 1.54
CA ASP A 15 -30.52 -15.72 0.55
C ASP A 15 -31.74 -15.11 -0.14
N ILE A 16 -31.69 -15.06 -1.48
CA ILE A 16 -32.68 -14.43 -2.34
C ILE A 16 -33.16 -15.46 -3.36
N GLN A 17 -34.47 -15.65 -3.44
CA GLN A 17 -35.08 -16.57 -4.41
C GLN A 17 -35.55 -15.80 -5.65
N PHE A 18 -35.18 -16.30 -6.82
CA PHE A 18 -35.58 -15.82 -8.13
C PHE A 18 -36.45 -16.86 -8.84
N GLU A 19 -36.95 -16.53 -10.02
CA GLU A 19 -37.54 -17.53 -10.90
C GLU A 19 -36.46 -18.31 -11.63
N ASP A 20 -36.67 -19.61 -11.92
CA ASP A 20 -35.62 -20.48 -12.52
C ASP A 20 -35.06 -19.96 -13.85
N SER A 21 -35.93 -19.32 -14.65
CA SER A 21 -35.53 -18.74 -15.94
C SER A 21 -34.76 -17.43 -15.85
N GLU A 22 -34.62 -16.88 -14.65
CA GLU A 22 -34.12 -15.52 -14.40
C GLU A 22 -33.04 -15.46 -13.31
N MET A 23 -32.29 -16.52 -13.12
CA MET A 23 -31.25 -16.60 -12.10
C MET A 23 -30.12 -15.59 -12.35
N PRO A 24 -29.74 -14.78 -11.34
CA PRO A 24 -28.55 -13.92 -11.41
C PRO A 24 -27.28 -14.72 -11.64
N GLN A 25 -26.33 -14.12 -12.32
CA GLN A 25 -24.98 -14.67 -12.43
C GLN A 25 -24.17 -14.44 -11.15
N LEU A 26 -23.10 -15.22 -10.97
CA LEU A 26 -22.13 -14.94 -9.90
C LEU A 26 -21.54 -13.55 -10.09
N LEU A 27 -21.37 -12.84 -8.98
CA LEU A 27 -20.88 -11.47 -8.89
C LEU A 27 -21.85 -10.38 -9.35
N ASP A 28 -23.05 -10.73 -9.84
CA ASP A 28 -24.07 -9.72 -10.13
C ASP A 28 -24.41 -8.91 -8.87
N ALA A 29 -24.60 -7.61 -9.06
CA ALA A 29 -25.08 -6.70 -8.02
C ALA A 29 -26.60 -6.77 -7.89
N ILE A 30 -27.08 -7.00 -6.68
CA ILE A 30 -28.51 -7.07 -6.33
C ILE A 30 -28.85 -5.84 -5.47
N LYS A 31 -29.88 -5.09 -5.86
CA LYS A 31 -30.39 -3.94 -5.09
C LYS A 31 -31.62 -4.34 -4.30
N ILE A 32 -31.57 -4.15 -2.99
CA ILE A 32 -32.68 -4.44 -2.05
C ILE A 32 -33.12 -3.12 -1.47
N LYS A 33 -34.37 -2.72 -1.79
CA LYS A 33 -34.93 -1.46 -1.29
C LYS A 33 -35.45 -1.64 0.12
N MET A 34 -34.86 -0.94 1.05
CA MET A 34 -35.32 -0.76 2.43
C MET A 34 -36.31 0.43 2.50
N GLU A 35 -36.77 0.74 3.70
CA GLU A 35 -37.73 1.88 3.90
C GLU A 35 -37.02 3.24 3.65
N ASP A 36 -35.79 3.38 4.07
CA ASP A 36 -34.99 4.62 4.11
C ASP A 36 -33.77 4.61 3.20
N HIS A 37 -33.29 3.44 2.76
CA HIS A 37 -32.06 3.31 1.94
C HIS A 37 -32.13 2.08 1.02
N VAL A 38 -31.11 1.92 0.20
CA VAL A 38 -30.92 0.75 -0.67
C VAL A 38 -29.70 -0.03 -0.20
N VAL A 39 -29.87 -1.32 0.07
CA VAL A 39 -28.75 -2.24 0.32
C VAL A 39 -28.33 -2.86 -1.00
N VAL A 40 -27.04 -2.77 -1.32
CA VAL A 40 -26.44 -3.49 -2.44
C VAL A 40 -25.76 -4.76 -1.92
N ALA A 41 -26.06 -5.88 -2.55
CA ALA A 41 -25.47 -7.15 -2.26
C ALA A 41 -24.89 -7.78 -3.53
N GLU A 42 -23.87 -8.60 -3.38
CA GLU A 42 -23.19 -9.29 -4.49
C GLU A 42 -23.50 -10.79 -4.42
N VAL A 43 -23.84 -11.39 -5.54
CA VAL A 43 -24.10 -12.84 -5.64
C VAL A 43 -22.80 -13.62 -5.43
N ALA A 44 -22.73 -14.40 -4.35
CA ALA A 44 -21.57 -15.20 -3.99
C ALA A 44 -21.66 -16.67 -4.42
N GLN A 45 -22.88 -17.24 -4.39
CA GLN A 45 -23.10 -18.63 -4.78
C GLN A 45 -24.56 -18.95 -5.09
N HIS A 46 -24.80 -19.99 -5.89
CA HIS A 46 -26.10 -20.60 -6.08
C HIS A 46 -26.26 -21.73 -5.06
N VAL A 47 -27.37 -21.75 -4.31
CA VAL A 47 -27.59 -22.72 -3.23
C VAL A 47 -28.69 -23.76 -3.52
N GLY A 48 -29.23 -23.76 -4.75
CA GLY A 48 -30.34 -24.62 -5.15
C GLY A 48 -31.71 -23.94 -4.99
N ASP A 49 -32.79 -24.61 -5.44
CA ASP A 49 -34.15 -24.12 -5.34
C ASP A 49 -34.35 -22.68 -5.82
N SER A 50 -33.72 -22.33 -6.97
CA SER A 50 -33.76 -20.97 -7.55
C SER A 50 -33.28 -19.86 -6.58
N THR A 51 -32.44 -20.24 -5.64
CA THR A 51 -31.94 -19.33 -4.59
C THR A 51 -30.45 -19.01 -4.80
N VAL A 52 -30.12 -17.73 -4.72
CA VAL A 52 -28.76 -17.22 -4.67
C VAL A 52 -28.42 -16.75 -3.27
N ARG A 53 -27.20 -16.97 -2.86
CA ARG A 53 -26.63 -16.42 -1.63
C ARG A 53 -25.76 -15.25 -1.95
N CYS A 54 -26.08 -14.11 -1.32
CA CYS A 54 -25.45 -12.82 -1.58
C CYS A 54 -24.73 -12.31 -0.33
N ILE A 55 -23.73 -11.48 -0.55
CA ILE A 55 -22.98 -10.76 0.48
C ILE A 55 -23.36 -9.29 0.41
N ALA A 56 -23.90 -8.74 1.49
CA ALA A 56 -24.25 -7.32 1.57
C ALA A 56 -23.00 -6.44 1.71
N LEU A 57 -23.00 -5.30 1.03
CA LEU A 57 -21.93 -4.29 1.06
C LEU A 57 -22.25 -3.12 1.98
N SER A 58 -23.43 -3.10 2.58
CA SER A 58 -23.85 -2.17 3.61
C SER A 58 -24.63 -2.91 4.71
N SER A 59 -24.97 -2.22 5.81
CA SER A 59 -25.69 -2.86 6.93
C SER A 59 -27.02 -3.47 6.47
N THR A 60 -27.29 -4.66 7.00
CA THR A 60 -28.57 -5.38 6.83
C THR A 60 -29.50 -5.17 8.03
N ASP A 61 -29.17 -4.26 8.94
CA ASP A 61 -30.00 -3.99 10.12
C ASP A 61 -31.40 -3.52 9.71
N GLY A 62 -32.40 -4.10 10.34
CA GLY A 62 -33.79 -3.81 9.99
C GLY A 62 -34.33 -4.51 8.72
N MET A 63 -33.50 -5.25 8.00
CA MET A 63 -33.94 -5.99 6.82
C MET A 63 -34.93 -7.10 7.18
N LYS A 64 -36.00 -7.20 6.40
CA LYS A 64 -37.09 -8.17 6.62
C LYS A 64 -37.16 -9.18 5.47
N ARG A 65 -37.57 -10.40 5.77
CA ARG A 65 -37.94 -11.39 4.75
C ARG A 65 -39.11 -10.87 3.93
N GLY A 66 -39.17 -11.23 2.65
CA GLY A 66 -40.24 -10.81 1.74
C GLY A 66 -39.92 -9.50 1.00
N LEU A 67 -38.85 -8.80 1.31
CA LEU A 67 -38.42 -7.63 0.53
C LEU A 67 -38.08 -8.02 -0.91
N LYS A 68 -38.39 -7.12 -1.84
CA LYS A 68 -38.02 -7.27 -3.25
C LYS A 68 -36.53 -6.96 -3.46
N ALA A 69 -35.92 -7.82 -4.23
CA ALA A 69 -34.51 -7.70 -4.61
C ALA A 69 -34.42 -7.63 -6.14
N ILE A 70 -33.73 -6.64 -6.66
CA ILE A 70 -33.64 -6.38 -8.10
C ILE A 70 -32.26 -6.75 -8.57
N ASN A 71 -32.14 -7.71 -9.49
CA ASN A 71 -30.88 -7.99 -10.18
C ASN A 71 -30.58 -6.87 -11.18
N THR A 72 -29.39 -6.30 -11.09
CA THR A 72 -28.92 -5.28 -12.04
C THR A 72 -28.48 -5.90 -13.37
N GLY A 73 -28.17 -7.19 -13.39
CA GLY A 73 -27.63 -7.91 -14.55
C GLY A 73 -26.16 -7.60 -14.85
N ALA A 74 -25.47 -7.01 -13.90
CA ALA A 74 -24.05 -6.68 -14.00
C ALA A 74 -23.39 -6.70 -12.62
N PRO A 75 -22.07 -6.90 -12.53
CA PRO A 75 -21.31 -6.70 -11.30
C PRO A 75 -21.40 -5.26 -10.78
N ILE A 76 -20.86 -5.03 -9.58
CA ILE A 76 -20.73 -3.69 -9.01
C ILE A 76 -19.86 -2.85 -9.94
N GLU A 77 -20.38 -1.70 -10.37
CA GLU A 77 -19.67 -0.74 -11.21
C GLU A 77 -19.38 0.55 -10.44
N VAL A 78 -18.18 1.08 -10.61
CA VAL A 78 -17.70 2.27 -9.91
C VAL A 78 -17.20 3.33 -10.89
N PRO A 79 -17.29 4.63 -10.56
CA PRO A 79 -16.80 5.70 -11.41
C PRO A 79 -15.28 5.61 -11.57
N VAL A 80 -14.78 5.97 -12.74
CA VAL A 80 -13.35 6.00 -13.08
C VAL A 80 -13.04 7.25 -13.91
N GLY A 81 -11.76 7.54 -14.11
CA GLY A 81 -11.29 8.69 -14.90
C GLY A 81 -10.98 9.91 -14.05
N ASN A 82 -10.74 11.03 -14.70
CA ASN A 82 -10.25 12.23 -14.01
C ASN A 82 -11.23 12.81 -12.97
N ASP A 83 -12.52 12.52 -13.11
CA ASP A 83 -13.55 13.01 -12.19
C ASP A 83 -13.50 12.36 -10.79
N VAL A 84 -12.70 11.29 -10.61
CA VAL A 84 -12.48 10.68 -9.30
C VAL A 84 -11.27 11.27 -8.56
N LEU A 85 -10.44 12.06 -9.23
CA LEU A 85 -9.29 12.71 -8.60
C LEU A 85 -9.74 13.81 -7.63
N GLY A 86 -9.05 13.93 -6.52
CA GLY A 86 -9.41 14.88 -5.46
C GLY A 86 -10.60 14.44 -4.60
N ARG A 87 -11.13 13.25 -4.84
CA ARG A 87 -12.40 12.79 -4.28
C ARG A 87 -12.23 11.58 -3.36
N LEU A 88 -13.22 11.42 -2.48
CA LEU A 88 -13.31 10.30 -1.54
C LEU A 88 -14.61 9.53 -1.75
N PHE A 89 -14.49 8.22 -1.96
CA PHE A 89 -15.62 7.31 -2.26
C PHE A 89 -15.73 6.15 -1.26
N ASN A 90 -16.91 5.56 -1.19
CA ASN A 90 -17.12 4.26 -0.55
C ASN A 90 -16.87 3.09 -1.53
N VAL A 91 -17.11 1.86 -1.08
CA VAL A 91 -16.93 0.63 -1.88
C VAL A 91 -17.78 0.60 -3.16
N LEU A 92 -18.92 1.25 -3.16
CA LEU A 92 -19.83 1.33 -4.32
C LEU A 92 -19.49 2.47 -5.29
N GLY A 93 -18.43 3.23 -5.02
CA GLY A 93 -18.09 4.43 -5.77
C GLY A 93 -19.03 5.60 -5.53
N GLU A 94 -19.74 5.60 -4.41
CA GLU A 94 -20.55 6.73 -3.98
C GLU A 94 -19.67 7.70 -3.20
N PRO A 95 -19.76 9.02 -3.45
CA PRO A 95 -18.92 9.99 -2.73
C PRO A 95 -19.31 10.10 -1.26
N ILE A 96 -18.30 10.19 -0.40
CA ILE A 96 -18.46 10.39 1.05
C ILE A 96 -17.74 11.66 1.54
N ASP A 97 -17.28 12.49 0.62
CA ASP A 97 -16.62 13.78 0.85
C ASP A 97 -17.60 14.97 0.93
N GLY A 98 -18.91 14.71 0.83
CA GLY A 98 -19.95 15.74 0.85
C GLY A 98 -20.12 16.49 -0.48
N ILE A 99 -19.40 16.11 -1.53
CA ILE A 99 -19.51 16.70 -2.86
C ILE A 99 -20.40 15.80 -3.74
N PRO A 100 -21.26 16.32 -4.62
CA PRO A 100 -22.11 15.51 -5.49
C PRO A 100 -21.35 14.46 -6.31
N ALA A 101 -22.03 13.37 -6.62
CA ALA A 101 -21.45 12.31 -7.45
C ALA A 101 -21.08 12.84 -8.85
N PRO A 102 -19.98 12.36 -9.46
CA PRO A 102 -19.63 12.67 -10.83
C PRO A 102 -20.61 11.94 -11.79
N GLU A 103 -21.66 12.64 -12.23
CA GLU A 103 -22.75 12.03 -13.01
C GLU A 103 -22.30 11.52 -14.38
N ASP A 104 -21.36 12.22 -15.02
CA ASP A 104 -20.86 11.91 -16.37
C ASP A 104 -19.61 10.98 -16.35
N ALA A 105 -19.10 10.61 -15.19
CA ALA A 105 -17.93 9.74 -15.10
C ALA A 105 -18.20 8.36 -15.72
N PRO A 106 -17.29 7.83 -16.55
CA PRO A 106 -17.42 6.46 -17.03
C PRO A 106 -17.37 5.48 -15.85
N LYS A 107 -18.09 4.37 -15.97
CA LYS A 107 -18.12 3.33 -14.94
C LYS A 107 -17.48 2.06 -15.42
N LYS A 108 -16.82 1.35 -14.52
CA LYS A 108 -16.24 0.03 -14.77
C LYS A 108 -16.58 -0.95 -13.66
N PRO A 109 -16.76 -2.24 -14.00
CA PRO A 109 -16.97 -3.27 -12.99
C PRO A 109 -15.73 -3.48 -12.13
N ILE A 110 -15.91 -3.75 -10.85
CA ILE A 110 -14.79 -4.02 -9.93
C ILE A 110 -14.16 -5.40 -10.14
N HIS A 111 -14.90 -6.32 -10.73
CA HIS A 111 -14.43 -7.66 -11.08
C HIS A 111 -13.96 -7.69 -12.53
N LEU A 112 -12.65 -7.47 -12.70
CA LEU A 112 -11.98 -7.56 -13.99
C LEU A 112 -10.94 -8.69 -13.93
N PRO A 113 -10.67 -9.34 -15.07
CA PRO A 113 -9.57 -10.29 -15.15
C PRO A 113 -8.23 -9.56 -15.04
N SER A 114 -7.18 -10.28 -14.65
CA SER A 114 -5.81 -9.79 -14.78
C SER A 114 -5.46 -9.53 -16.27
N PRO A 115 -4.52 -8.61 -16.55
CA PRO A 115 -4.05 -8.40 -17.92
C PRO A 115 -3.55 -9.69 -18.54
N GLU A 116 -3.81 -9.89 -19.84
CA GLU A 116 -3.32 -11.04 -20.57
C GLU A 116 -1.79 -11.07 -20.57
N TYR A 117 -1.22 -12.26 -20.65
CA TYR A 117 0.22 -12.47 -20.62
C TYR A 117 0.94 -11.65 -21.70
N SER A 118 0.33 -11.53 -22.88
CA SER A 118 0.84 -10.75 -24.02
C SER A 118 0.86 -9.23 -23.80
N GLN A 119 0.10 -8.73 -22.84
CA GLN A 119 -0.01 -7.30 -22.52
C GLN A 119 0.95 -6.86 -21.42
N GLN A 120 1.48 -7.83 -20.66
CA GLN A 120 2.36 -7.54 -19.54
C GLN A 120 3.75 -7.12 -20.02
N GLU A 121 4.27 -6.03 -19.44
CA GLU A 121 5.63 -5.58 -19.65
C GLU A 121 6.58 -6.47 -18.86
N THR A 122 7.62 -6.98 -19.51
CA THR A 122 8.60 -7.88 -18.90
C THR A 122 9.90 -7.17 -18.51
N SER A 123 10.09 -5.92 -18.92
CA SER A 123 11.28 -5.16 -18.55
C SER A 123 11.21 -4.72 -17.08
N THR A 124 12.23 -5.06 -16.31
CA THR A 124 12.34 -4.63 -14.92
C THR A 124 12.96 -3.24 -14.88
N GLN A 125 12.21 -2.26 -14.39
CA GLN A 125 12.65 -0.88 -14.21
C GLN A 125 12.55 -0.48 -12.74
N ILE A 126 13.53 0.29 -12.27
CA ILE A 126 13.49 0.89 -10.94
C ILE A 126 12.41 1.98 -10.91
N TYR A 127 11.60 1.95 -9.87
CA TYR A 127 10.68 3.02 -9.54
C TYR A 127 11.36 3.96 -8.54
N GLU A 128 11.90 5.06 -9.04
CA GLU A 128 12.64 6.03 -8.22
C GLU A 128 11.67 6.80 -7.32
N THR A 129 11.88 6.70 -6.01
CA THR A 129 11.03 7.33 -4.99
C THR A 129 11.54 8.69 -4.53
N GLY A 130 12.82 8.98 -4.76
CA GLY A 130 13.51 10.16 -4.22
C GLY A 130 13.81 10.07 -2.74
N ILE A 131 13.63 8.90 -2.13
CA ILE A 131 13.90 8.62 -0.72
C ILE A 131 15.15 7.73 -0.65
N LYS A 132 16.25 8.29 -0.15
CA LYS A 132 17.59 7.66 -0.18
C LYS A 132 17.62 6.23 0.32
N VAL A 133 17.03 5.98 1.49
CA VAL A 133 17.07 4.65 2.12
C VAL A 133 16.33 3.59 1.30
N ILE A 134 15.22 3.97 0.67
CA ILE A 134 14.44 3.08 -0.19
C ILE A 134 15.19 2.83 -1.49
N ASP A 135 15.53 3.90 -2.20
CA ASP A 135 16.12 3.80 -3.54
C ASP A 135 17.47 3.09 -3.52
N LEU A 136 18.27 3.27 -2.45
CA LEU A 136 19.56 2.60 -2.33
C LEU A 136 19.46 1.13 -1.91
N LEU A 137 18.70 0.83 -0.84
CA LEU A 137 18.79 -0.44 -0.12
C LEU A 137 17.63 -1.41 -0.37
N ALA A 138 16.46 -0.89 -0.71
CA ALA A 138 15.27 -1.67 -1.00
C ALA A 138 14.48 -1.05 -2.17
N PRO A 139 15.11 -0.86 -3.35
CA PRO A 139 14.50 -0.15 -4.47
C PRO A 139 13.21 -0.81 -4.93
N TYR A 140 12.23 0.02 -5.28
CA TYR A 140 10.95 -0.44 -5.79
C TYR A 140 11.05 -0.75 -7.28
N THR A 141 10.22 -1.69 -7.72
CA THR A 141 10.08 -2.05 -9.12
C THR A 141 8.85 -1.35 -9.70
N LYS A 142 8.98 -0.74 -10.85
CA LYS A 142 7.84 -0.21 -11.61
C LYS A 142 6.88 -1.36 -11.96
N GLY A 143 5.62 -1.23 -11.57
CA GLY A 143 4.63 -2.31 -11.68
C GLY A 143 4.78 -3.41 -10.63
N GLY A 144 5.65 -3.22 -9.65
CA GLY A 144 5.89 -4.15 -8.55
C GLY A 144 4.95 -3.96 -7.37
N LYS A 145 5.04 -4.88 -6.43
CA LYS A 145 4.24 -4.93 -5.21
C LYS A 145 5.16 -4.81 -4.02
N VAL A 146 4.95 -3.76 -3.23
CA VAL A 146 5.77 -3.46 -2.05
C VAL A 146 4.97 -3.70 -0.79
N GLY A 147 5.50 -4.48 0.13
CA GLY A 147 4.95 -4.62 1.48
C GLY A 147 5.54 -3.57 2.41
N LEU A 148 4.68 -2.81 3.08
CA LEU A 148 5.07 -1.83 4.09
C LEU A 148 4.73 -2.36 5.48
N PHE A 149 5.77 -2.62 6.26
CA PHE A 149 5.67 -3.18 7.61
C PHE A 149 6.05 -2.12 8.64
N GLY A 150 5.38 -2.13 9.77
CA GLY A 150 5.70 -1.24 10.88
C GLY A 150 4.56 -1.15 11.89
N GLY A 151 4.94 -1.02 13.14
CA GLY A 151 4.00 -0.79 14.25
C GLY A 151 3.37 0.60 14.20
N ALA A 152 2.55 0.90 15.20
CA ALA A 152 1.98 2.23 15.34
C ALA A 152 3.06 3.28 15.68
N GLY A 153 2.95 4.47 15.11
CA GLY A 153 3.79 5.62 15.46
C GLY A 153 5.20 5.63 14.85
N VAL A 154 5.49 4.77 13.86
CA VAL A 154 6.80 4.74 13.19
C VAL A 154 6.86 5.59 11.91
N GLY A 155 5.80 6.36 11.61
CA GLY A 155 5.77 7.26 10.45
C GLY A 155 5.25 6.64 9.15
N LYS A 156 4.49 5.54 9.22
CA LYS A 156 3.92 4.87 8.03
C LYS A 156 3.11 5.84 7.16
N THR A 157 2.16 6.55 7.75
CA THR A 157 1.30 7.51 7.04
C THR A 157 2.10 8.63 6.39
N VAL A 158 3.07 9.18 7.10
CA VAL A 158 3.95 10.25 6.58
C VAL A 158 4.78 9.77 5.39
N LEU A 159 5.27 8.52 5.44
CA LEU A 159 5.98 7.91 4.32
C LEU A 159 5.07 7.73 3.10
N ILE A 160 3.84 7.27 3.30
CA ILE A 160 2.84 7.13 2.22
C ILE A 160 2.55 8.49 1.58
N GLN A 161 2.33 9.51 2.38
CA GLN A 161 2.08 10.88 1.89
C GLN A 161 3.28 11.43 1.10
N GLU A 162 4.51 11.18 1.56
CA GLU A 162 5.71 11.62 0.84
C GLU A 162 5.86 10.90 -0.50
N LEU A 163 5.57 9.60 -0.56
CA LEU A 163 5.54 8.85 -1.83
C LEU A 163 4.51 9.44 -2.80
N ILE A 164 3.30 9.76 -2.32
CA ILE A 164 2.26 10.41 -3.13
C ILE A 164 2.73 11.79 -3.61
N ASN A 165 3.32 12.58 -2.73
CA ASN A 165 3.83 13.90 -3.07
C ASN A 165 4.93 13.82 -4.15
N ASN A 166 5.86 12.88 -3.99
CA ASN A 166 6.98 12.73 -4.92
C ASN A 166 6.51 12.24 -6.29
N ILE A 167 5.57 11.28 -6.35
CA ILE A 167 5.01 10.84 -7.64
C ILE A 167 4.24 11.96 -8.34
N ALA A 168 3.48 12.75 -7.60
CA ALA A 168 2.70 13.84 -8.18
C ALA A 168 3.57 14.99 -8.70
N LYS A 169 4.62 15.36 -7.97
CA LYS A 169 5.47 16.53 -8.31
C LYS A 169 6.59 16.20 -9.29
N GLU A 170 7.28 15.09 -9.08
CA GLU A 170 8.48 14.76 -9.85
C GLU A 170 8.17 13.91 -11.08
N HIS A 171 7.18 13.05 -11.00
CA HIS A 171 6.82 12.14 -12.09
C HIS A 171 5.51 12.52 -12.80
N GLY A 172 4.75 13.48 -12.28
CA GLY A 172 3.44 13.87 -12.82
C GLY A 172 2.39 12.75 -12.74
N GLY A 173 2.66 11.71 -11.97
CA GLY A 173 1.82 10.52 -11.85
C GLY A 173 0.60 10.71 -10.96
N ILE A 174 -0.24 9.70 -10.97
CA ILE A 174 -1.50 9.63 -10.24
C ILE A 174 -1.39 8.59 -9.13
N SER A 175 -2.04 8.85 -8.01
CA SER A 175 -2.14 7.91 -6.91
C SER A 175 -3.59 7.51 -6.66
N VAL A 176 -3.77 6.27 -6.21
CA VAL A 176 -5.06 5.78 -5.69
C VAL A 176 -4.81 5.21 -4.30
N PHE A 177 -5.61 5.62 -3.33
CA PHE A 177 -5.54 5.13 -1.96
C PHE A 177 -6.78 4.33 -1.61
N ALA A 178 -6.61 3.07 -1.26
CA ALA A 178 -7.66 2.16 -0.78
C ALA A 178 -7.49 1.89 0.71
N GLY A 179 -8.34 2.50 1.54
CA GLY A 179 -8.41 2.24 2.98
C GLY A 179 -9.29 1.03 3.27
N VAL A 180 -8.68 -0.05 3.72
CA VAL A 180 -9.35 -1.34 3.93
C VAL A 180 -9.41 -1.66 5.41
N GLY A 181 -10.58 -1.53 6.01
CA GLY A 181 -10.81 -1.88 7.41
C GLY A 181 -10.06 -1.01 8.43
N GLU A 182 -9.69 0.20 8.03
CA GLU A 182 -9.01 1.16 8.91
C GLU A 182 -10.03 1.97 9.74
N ARG A 183 -9.54 2.69 10.74
CA ARG A 183 -10.38 3.53 11.58
C ARG A 183 -10.87 4.75 10.80
N THR A 184 -12.13 5.07 10.94
CA THR A 184 -12.76 6.23 10.27
C THR A 184 -12.02 7.54 10.58
N ARG A 185 -11.56 7.72 11.82
CA ARG A 185 -10.81 8.90 12.23
C ARG A 185 -9.47 9.00 11.46
N GLU A 186 -8.71 7.92 11.39
CA GLU A 186 -7.41 7.89 10.69
C GLU A 186 -7.57 8.18 9.19
N GLY A 187 -8.64 7.64 8.58
CA GLY A 187 -8.97 7.92 7.18
C GLY A 187 -9.35 9.38 6.95
N ASN A 188 -10.10 9.98 7.88
CA ASN A 188 -10.47 11.40 7.80
C ASN A 188 -9.28 12.32 8.02
N ASP A 189 -8.42 12.00 9.00
CA ASP A 189 -7.19 12.74 9.25
C ASP A 189 -6.28 12.71 8.01
N LEU A 190 -6.09 11.53 7.38
CA LEU A 190 -5.33 11.38 6.14
C LEU A 190 -5.90 12.22 5.00
N TYR A 191 -7.23 12.20 4.80
CA TYR A 191 -7.87 13.00 3.76
C TYR A 191 -7.62 14.51 3.94
N ASN A 192 -7.78 15.00 5.17
CA ASN A 192 -7.53 16.41 5.49
C ASN A 192 -6.06 16.79 5.30
N GLU A 193 -5.13 15.96 5.78
CA GLU A 193 -3.68 16.18 5.61
C GLU A 193 -3.27 16.22 4.13
N MET A 194 -3.89 15.37 3.29
CA MET A 194 -3.65 15.39 1.85
C MET A 194 -4.23 16.63 1.17
N GLN A 195 -5.33 17.17 1.68
CA GLN A 195 -5.86 18.47 1.22
C GLN A 195 -4.91 19.62 1.60
N GLU A 196 -4.46 19.65 2.84
CA GLU A 196 -3.55 20.69 3.34
C GLU A 196 -2.19 20.69 2.62
N SER A 197 -1.66 19.52 2.31
CA SER A 197 -0.41 19.36 1.56
C SER A 197 -0.56 19.57 0.05
N GLY A 198 -1.79 19.67 -0.46
CA GLY A 198 -2.09 19.90 -1.88
C GLY A 198 -1.81 18.71 -2.79
N VAL A 199 -1.65 17.49 -2.23
CA VAL A 199 -1.43 16.26 -3.03
C VAL A 199 -2.73 15.57 -3.41
N ILE A 200 -3.84 15.99 -2.83
CA ILE A 200 -5.16 15.37 -3.06
C ILE A 200 -5.60 15.46 -4.52
N ASP A 201 -5.28 16.56 -5.23
CA ASP A 201 -5.71 16.81 -6.61
C ASP A 201 -5.23 15.74 -7.62
N LYS A 202 -4.21 14.98 -7.27
CA LYS A 202 -3.65 13.87 -8.06
C LYS A 202 -3.96 12.49 -7.45
N THR A 203 -4.88 12.44 -6.49
CA THR A 203 -5.18 11.23 -5.73
C THR A 203 -6.68 10.95 -5.73
N ALA A 204 -7.07 9.71 -6.04
CA ALA A 204 -8.40 9.18 -5.78
C ALA A 204 -8.37 8.34 -4.49
N MET A 205 -9.36 8.51 -3.62
CA MET A 205 -9.43 7.78 -2.35
C MET A 205 -10.72 6.96 -2.27
N VAL A 206 -10.60 5.72 -1.80
CA VAL A 206 -11.75 4.85 -1.53
C VAL A 206 -11.61 4.21 -0.15
N PHE A 207 -12.67 4.26 0.66
CA PHE A 207 -12.65 3.73 2.01
C PHE A 207 -13.75 2.69 2.24
N GLY A 208 -13.34 1.54 2.81
CA GLY A 208 -14.21 0.55 3.43
C GLY A 208 -13.76 0.40 4.88
N GLN A 209 -14.40 1.15 5.76
CA GLN A 209 -13.95 1.38 7.13
C GLN A 209 -14.14 0.17 8.05
N MET A 210 -13.51 0.20 9.21
CA MET A 210 -13.54 -0.87 10.23
C MET A 210 -14.97 -1.20 10.71
N ASN A 211 -15.86 -0.20 10.74
CA ASN A 211 -17.26 -0.34 11.17
C ASN A 211 -18.20 -0.82 10.07
N GLU A 212 -17.73 -0.90 8.82
CA GLU A 212 -18.52 -1.40 7.71
C GLU A 212 -18.56 -2.93 7.67
N PRO A 213 -19.60 -3.52 7.06
CA PRO A 213 -19.72 -4.98 6.96
C PRO A 213 -18.56 -5.60 6.18
N PRO A 214 -18.31 -6.91 6.38
CA PRO A 214 -17.17 -7.57 5.74
C PRO A 214 -17.24 -7.54 4.21
N GLY A 215 -18.42 -7.48 3.61
CA GLY A 215 -18.58 -7.32 2.17
C GLY A 215 -17.92 -6.04 1.64
N ALA A 216 -18.12 -4.91 2.30
CA ALA A 216 -17.47 -3.64 1.95
C ALA A 216 -15.95 -3.72 2.08
N ARG A 217 -15.44 -4.20 3.23
CA ARG A 217 -14.00 -4.34 3.49
C ARG A 217 -13.31 -5.30 2.52
N MET A 218 -14.02 -6.31 2.04
CA MET A 218 -13.52 -7.31 1.10
C MET A 218 -13.47 -6.79 -0.35
N ARG A 219 -14.24 -5.75 -0.69
CA ARG A 219 -14.38 -5.25 -2.07
C ARG A 219 -13.74 -3.87 -2.31
N VAL A 220 -13.52 -3.09 -1.28
CA VAL A 220 -12.99 -1.72 -1.43
C VAL A 220 -11.61 -1.66 -2.11
N ALA A 221 -10.73 -2.64 -1.86
CA ALA A 221 -9.47 -2.74 -2.56
C ALA A 221 -9.64 -2.93 -4.07
N LEU A 222 -10.67 -3.70 -4.48
CA LEU A 222 -11.02 -3.88 -5.89
C LEU A 222 -11.56 -2.58 -6.52
N THR A 223 -12.32 -1.81 -5.76
CA THR A 223 -12.79 -0.48 -6.20
C THR A 223 -11.60 0.44 -6.51
N GLY A 224 -10.65 0.56 -5.59
CA GLY A 224 -9.44 1.34 -5.80
C GLY A 224 -8.59 0.83 -6.97
N LEU A 225 -8.42 -0.48 -7.06
CA LEU A 225 -7.67 -1.10 -8.16
C LEU A 225 -8.34 -0.82 -9.53
N THR A 226 -9.67 -0.87 -9.61
CA THR A 226 -10.41 -0.57 -10.85
C THR A 226 -10.20 0.89 -11.29
N MET A 227 -10.16 1.83 -10.35
CA MET A 227 -9.80 3.22 -10.66
C MET A 227 -8.36 3.33 -11.17
N ALA A 228 -7.41 2.65 -10.51
CA ALA A 228 -6.01 2.63 -10.93
C ALA A 228 -5.82 2.02 -12.33
N GLU A 229 -6.52 0.93 -12.63
CA GLU A 229 -6.48 0.29 -13.94
C GLU A 229 -6.99 1.19 -15.07
N HIS A 230 -7.96 2.04 -14.80
CA HIS A 230 -8.42 3.01 -15.81
C HIS A 230 -7.31 3.97 -16.21
N PHE A 231 -6.60 4.53 -15.23
CA PHE A 231 -5.47 5.43 -15.48
C PHE A 231 -4.32 4.73 -16.20
N ARG A 232 -3.98 3.50 -15.81
CA ARG A 232 -2.97 2.69 -16.50
C ARG A 232 -3.34 2.41 -17.97
N ASP A 233 -4.56 1.90 -18.20
CA ASP A 233 -4.93 1.30 -19.48
C ASP A 233 -5.51 2.30 -20.49
N ARG A 234 -6.09 3.42 -20.01
CA ARG A 234 -6.76 4.41 -20.87
C ARG A 234 -6.04 5.75 -20.90
N GLU A 235 -5.49 6.16 -19.77
CA GLU A 235 -4.76 7.42 -19.67
C GLU A 235 -3.25 7.25 -19.83
N HIS A 236 -2.78 6.00 -19.99
CA HIS A 236 -1.36 5.65 -20.16
C HIS A 236 -0.46 6.20 -19.05
N GLN A 237 -0.95 6.13 -17.80
CA GLN A 237 -0.25 6.68 -16.65
C GLN A 237 0.49 5.59 -15.85
N ASP A 238 1.53 6.04 -15.17
CA ASP A 238 2.14 5.28 -14.09
C ASP A 238 1.39 5.62 -12.79
N VAL A 239 0.74 4.62 -12.21
CA VAL A 239 -0.15 4.79 -11.05
C VAL A 239 0.51 4.19 -9.82
N LEU A 240 0.44 4.92 -8.72
CA LEU A 240 0.81 4.40 -7.40
C LEU A 240 -0.47 4.01 -6.64
N LEU A 241 -0.61 2.72 -6.34
CA LEU A 241 -1.76 2.19 -5.60
C LEU A 241 -1.37 1.87 -4.17
N PHE A 242 -2.00 2.54 -3.21
CA PHE A 242 -1.87 2.22 -1.80
C PHE A 242 -3.03 1.36 -1.32
N ILE A 243 -2.73 0.32 -0.55
CA ILE A 243 -3.74 -0.53 0.11
C ILE A 243 -3.39 -0.57 1.60
N ASP A 244 -4.19 0.07 2.41
CA ASP A 244 -4.03 0.08 3.86
C ASP A 244 -5.32 -0.38 4.54
N ASN A 245 -5.42 -1.62 5.00
CA ASN A 245 -4.42 -2.65 5.19
C ASN A 245 -4.81 -3.93 4.43
N ILE A 246 -3.88 -4.53 3.71
CA ILE A 246 -4.16 -5.75 2.93
C ILE A 246 -4.60 -6.94 3.82
N PHE A 247 -4.14 -7.02 5.06
CA PHE A 247 -4.59 -8.05 5.99
C PHE A 247 -6.11 -7.97 6.25
N ARG A 248 -6.69 -6.76 6.28
CA ARG A 248 -8.13 -6.57 6.51
C ARG A 248 -8.98 -7.10 5.35
N PHE A 249 -8.46 -7.05 4.13
CA PHE A 249 -9.07 -7.72 2.98
C PHE A 249 -9.20 -9.22 3.23
N THR A 250 -8.15 -9.87 3.67
CA THR A 250 -8.14 -11.31 4.01
C THR A 250 -9.06 -11.63 5.19
N GLN A 251 -9.01 -10.84 6.24
CA GLN A 251 -9.86 -11.00 7.43
C GLN A 251 -11.34 -10.91 7.07
N ALA A 252 -11.75 -9.93 6.28
CA ALA A 252 -13.13 -9.81 5.81
C ALA A 252 -13.57 -11.02 5.00
N GLY A 253 -12.68 -11.56 4.15
CA GLY A 253 -12.93 -12.80 3.42
C GLY A 253 -13.16 -14.00 4.33
N SER A 254 -12.44 -14.11 5.46
CA SER A 254 -12.64 -15.20 6.43
C SER A 254 -13.98 -15.08 7.16
N GLU A 255 -14.37 -13.88 7.55
CA GLU A 255 -15.67 -13.60 8.19
C GLU A 255 -16.84 -14.02 7.27
N VAL A 256 -16.77 -13.66 6.01
CA VAL A 256 -17.78 -14.03 5.00
C VAL A 256 -17.78 -15.52 4.73
N SER A 257 -16.63 -16.15 4.59
CA SER A 257 -16.49 -17.57 4.29
C SER A 257 -17.19 -18.46 5.31
N ALA A 258 -17.08 -18.13 6.58
CA ALA A 258 -17.75 -18.85 7.67
C ALA A 258 -19.30 -18.75 7.52
N LEU A 259 -19.81 -17.57 7.18
CA LEU A 259 -21.25 -17.34 6.98
C LEU A 259 -21.78 -18.01 5.70
N LEU A 260 -20.95 -18.19 4.69
CA LEU A 260 -21.27 -18.93 3.48
C LEU A 260 -21.31 -20.45 3.70
N GLY A 261 -20.92 -20.93 4.88
CA GLY A 261 -20.87 -22.35 5.22
C GLY A 261 -19.70 -23.11 4.62
N ARG A 262 -18.62 -22.43 4.26
CA ARG A 262 -17.39 -23.04 3.77
C ARG A 262 -16.60 -23.64 4.96
N ILE A 263 -15.99 -24.80 4.76
CA ILE A 263 -15.13 -25.43 5.78
C ILE A 263 -13.85 -24.59 5.91
N PRO A 264 -13.50 -24.12 7.13
CA PRO A 264 -12.29 -23.33 7.33
C PRO A 264 -11.02 -24.12 7.01
N SER A 265 -10.01 -23.45 6.51
CA SER A 265 -8.64 -23.97 6.38
C SER A 265 -7.82 -23.71 7.64
N ALA A 266 -6.49 -23.79 7.56
CA ALA A 266 -5.59 -23.57 8.69
C ALA A 266 -5.88 -22.21 9.38
N VAL A 267 -5.80 -22.20 10.71
CA VAL A 267 -6.00 -21.02 11.57
C VAL A 267 -7.38 -20.35 11.41
N GLY A 268 -8.36 -21.03 10.80
CA GLY A 268 -9.71 -20.52 10.59
C GLY A 268 -9.90 -19.63 9.34
N TYR A 269 -8.89 -19.51 8.48
CA TYR A 269 -9.01 -18.77 7.23
C TYR A 269 -9.87 -19.47 6.19
N GLN A 270 -10.35 -18.71 5.21
CA GLN A 270 -11.10 -19.24 4.07
C GLN A 270 -10.24 -20.20 3.23
N PRO A 271 -10.82 -21.29 2.68
CA PRO A 271 -10.10 -22.19 1.78
C PRO A 271 -9.69 -21.52 0.46
N THR A 272 -10.32 -20.39 0.13
CA THR A 272 -10.10 -19.60 -1.09
C THR A 272 -9.08 -18.46 -0.88
N LEU A 273 -8.39 -18.41 0.25
CA LEU A 273 -7.44 -17.33 0.61
C LEU A 273 -6.44 -17.02 -0.51
N ALA A 274 -5.72 -18.02 -0.97
CA ALA A 274 -4.70 -17.85 -2.00
C ALA A 274 -5.30 -17.40 -3.35
N THR A 275 -6.48 -17.93 -3.71
CA THR A 275 -7.16 -17.55 -4.95
C THR A 275 -7.68 -16.11 -4.90
N GLU A 276 -8.28 -15.71 -3.79
CA GLU A 276 -8.78 -14.35 -3.60
C GLU A 276 -7.64 -13.33 -3.60
N MET A 277 -6.54 -13.62 -2.89
CA MET A 277 -5.34 -12.78 -2.89
C MET A 277 -4.71 -12.73 -4.28
N GLY A 278 -4.56 -13.85 -4.95
CA GLY A 278 -4.02 -13.92 -6.31
C GLY A 278 -4.86 -13.13 -7.32
N ALA A 279 -6.18 -13.22 -7.25
CA ALA A 279 -7.08 -12.47 -8.12
C ALA A 279 -6.92 -10.94 -7.98
N LEU A 280 -6.63 -10.44 -6.78
CA LEU A 280 -6.30 -9.05 -6.55
C LEU A 280 -4.88 -8.71 -7.04
N GLN A 281 -3.89 -9.48 -6.62
CA GLN A 281 -2.47 -9.17 -6.82
C GLN A 281 -2.02 -9.25 -8.28
N GLU A 282 -2.55 -10.19 -9.05
CA GLU A 282 -2.18 -10.39 -10.46
C GLU A 282 -2.71 -9.29 -11.40
N ARG A 283 -3.66 -8.47 -10.95
CA ARG A 283 -4.11 -7.27 -11.66
C ARG A 283 -3.14 -6.10 -11.51
N ILE A 284 -2.32 -6.12 -10.45
CA ILE A 284 -1.32 -5.10 -10.13
C ILE A 284 -0.04 -5.44 -10.89
N THR A 285 0.17 -4.80 -12.04
CA THR A 285 1.32 -5.06 -12.92
C THR A 285 1.54 -3.92 -13.90
N SER A 286 2.71 -3.93 -14.54
CA SER A 286 3.00 -3.11 -15.72
C SER A 286 2.42 -3.75 -16.98
N THR A 287 1.90 -2.91 -17.86
CA THR A 287 1.46 -3.28 -19.20
C THR A 287 2.13 -2.38 -20.24
N SER A 288 1.96 -2.67 -21.51
CA SER A 288 2.42 -1.81 -22.60
C SER A 288 1.82 -0.39 -22.57
N ASN A 289 0.73 -0.19 -21.83
CA ASN A 289 0.02 1.09 -21.75
C ASN A 289 0.46 1.95 -20.55
N GLY A 290 0.95 1.34 -19.47
CA GLY A 290 1.33 2.03 -18.24
C GLY A 290 1.58 1.03 -17.13
N SER A 291 1.75 1.52 -15.90
CA SER A 291 2.03 0.66 -14.76
C SER A 291 1.14 0.94 -13.54
N ILE A 292 0.94 -0.08 -12.72
CA ILE A 292 0.45 0.07 -11.36
C ILE A 292 1.52 -0.49 -10.44
N THR A 293 2.14 0.38 -9.66
CA THR A 293 3.03 0.01 -8.56
C THR A 293 2.25 0.09 -7.27
N SER A 294 2.25 -0.96 -6.46
CA SER A 294 1.49 -0.94 -5.20
C SER A 294 2.37 -0.90 -3.97
N VAL A 295 1.94 -0.11 -2.99
CA VAL A 295 2.47 -0.10 -1.63
C VAL A 295 1.36 -0.58 -0.70
N GLN A 296 1.55 -1.74 -0.10
CA GLN A 296 0.54 -2.44 0.69
C GLN A 296 0.98 -2.49 2.14
N ALA A 297 0.25 -1.82 3.02
CA ALA A 297 0.48 -1.98 4.45
C ALA A 297 0.07 -3.40 4.87
N VAL A 298 0.97 -4.08 5.56
CA VAL A 298 0.75 -5.46 6.01
C VAL A 298 0.78 -5.50 7.53
N TYR A 299 -0.33 -5.89 8.12
CA TYR A 299 -0.40 -6.25 9.53
C TYR A 299 -0.05 -7.74 9.70
N VAL A 300 0.84 -8.03 10.63
CA VAL A 300 1.26 -9.39 10.96
C VAL A 300 0.69 -9.74 12.34
N PRO A 301 -0.33 -10.62 12.42
CA PRO A 301 -0.92 -11.02 13.69
C PRO A 301 0.13 -11.64 14.62
N ALA A 302 0.20 -11.15 15.86
CA ALA A 302 1.14 -11.62 16.88
C ALA A 302 2.61 -11.67 16.44
N ASP A 303 2.99 -10.84 15.44
CA ASP A 303 4.31 -10.85 14.82
C ASP A 303 4.72 -12.21 14.21
N ASP A 304 3.74 -13.06 13.91
CA ASP A 304 3.95 -14.39 13.33
C ASP A 304 3.91 -14.33 11.80
N LEU A 305 5.07 -14.31 11.18
CA LEU A 305 5.22 -14.32 9.71
C LEU A 305 4.77 -15.63 9.07
N THR A 306 4.54 -16.70 9.85
CA THR A 306 4.06 -18.00 9.36
C THR A 306 2.54 -18.09 9.31
N ASP A 307 1.83 -17.09 9.83
CA ASP A 307 0.38 -16.97 9.69
C ASP A 307 -0.01 -16.99 8.21
N PRO A 308 -1.04 -17.74 7.80
CA PRO A 308 -1.41 -17.93 6.38
C PRO A 308 -1.68 -16.62 5.62
N ALA A 309 -2.22 -15.59 6.27
CA ALA A 309 -2.56 -14.33 5.60
C ALA A 309 -1.30 -13.54 5.21
N PRO A 310 -0.38 -13.17 6.14
CA PRO A 310 0.87 -12.54 5.75
C PRO A 310 1.72 -13.44 4.85
N ALA A 311 1.82 -14.76 5.11
CA ALA A 311 2.59 -15.68 4.28
C ALA A 311 2.13 -15.67 2.82
N THR A 312 0.81 -15.69 2.58
CA THR A 312 0.25 -15.61 1.23
C THR A 312 0.54 -14.23 0.60
N THR A 313 0.43 -13.16 1.36
CA THR A 313 0.76 -11.80 0.87
C THR A 313 2.22 -11.70 0.47
N PHE A 314 3.15 -12.18 1.31
CA PHE A 314 4.59 -12.18 1.04
C PHE A 314 4.98 -12.86 -0.27
N SER A 315 4.28 -13.92 -0.66
CA SER A 315 4.56 -14.63 -1.90
C SER A 315 4.39 -13.77 -3.15
N HIS A 316 3.59 -12.71 -3.07
CA HIS A 316 3.34 -11.77 -4.16
C HIS A 316 4.24 -10.54 -4.14
N LEU A 317 4.93 -10.24 -3.04
CA LEU A 317 5.71 -9.03 -2.90
C LEU A 317 7.04 -9.08 -3.64
N ASP A 318 7.40 -7.97 -4.26
CA ASP A 318 8.69 -7.75 -4.94
C ASP A 318 9.71 -7.05 -4.04
N ALA A 319 9.22 -6.22 -3.11
CA ALA A 319 10.04 -5.55 -2.12
C ALA A 319 9.34 -5.45 -0.77
N THR A 320 10.11 -5.33 0.30
CA THR A 320 9.62 -5.08 1.65
C THR A 320 10.30 -3.87 2.25
N THR A 321 9.51 -2.94 2.77
CA THR A 321 9.99 -1.79 3.54
C THR A 321 9.56 -1.96 4.98
N VAL A 322 10.51 -2.11 5.87
CA VAL A 322 10.27 -2.31 7.31
C VAL A 322 10.55 -1.01 8.06
N LEU A 323 9.54 -0.48 8.73
CA LEU A 323 9.67 0.67 9.62
C LEU A 323 9.94 0.21 11.04
N SER A 324 11.02 0.69 11.65
CA SER A 324 11.52 0.24 12.94
C SER A 324 11.37 1.30 14.03
N ARG A 325 10.82 0.90 15.17
CA ARG A 325 10.76 1.77 16.35
C ARG A 325 12.15 2.10 16.90
N ALA A 326 13.08 1.17 16.85
CA ALA A 326 14.45 1.39 17.28
C ALA A 326 15.13 2.52 16.49
N ILE A 327 14.78 2.67 15.19
CA ILE A 327 15.29 3.76 14.35
C ILE A 327 14.61 5.09 14.72
N THR A 328 13.30 5.08 15.05
CA THR A 328 12.62 6.30 15.52
C THR A 328 13.21 6.81 16.84
N GLU A 329 13.60 5.92 17.73
CA GLU A 329 14.23 6.27 19.01
C GLU A 329 15.59 6.97 18.84
N LEU A 330 16.27 6.73 17.71
CA LEU A 330 17.49 7.44 17.33
C LEU A 330 17.21 8.82 16.67
N GLY A 331 15.94 9.19 16.49
CA GLY A 331 15.55 10.42 15.80
C GLY A 331 15.83 10.40 14.31
N ILE A 332 15.89 9.21 13.68
CA ILE A 332 16.15 9.04 12.24
C ILE A 332 14.83 8.81 11.52
N TYR A 333 14.52 9.68 10.58
CA TYR A 333 13.32 9.59 9.71
C TYR A 333 13.71 9.77 8.24
N PRO A 334 13.11 8.98 7.31
CA PRO A 334 12.15 7.91 7.57
C PRO A 334 12.78 6.77 8.37
N ALA A 335 11.98 6.17 9.25
CA ALA A 335 12.45 5.12 10.15
C ALA A 335 12.55 3.74 9.46
N VAL A 336 12.98 3.71 8.22
CA VAL A 336 13.17 2.49 7.43
C VAL A 336 14.38 1.73 7.95
N ASP A 337 14.17 0.47 8.31
CA ASP A 337 15.27 -0.40 8.74
C ASP A 337 16.09 -0.84 7.51
N PRO A 338 17.37 -0.44 7.42
CA PRO A 338 18.20 -0.72 6.25
C PRO A 338 18.67 -2.18 6.15
N LEU A 339 18.55 -2.96 7.22
CA LEU A 339 18.97 -4.36 7.27
C LEU A 339 17.79 -5.33 7.12
N GLU A 340 16.60 -4.95 7.60
CA GLU A 340 15.40 -5.76 7.50
C GLU A 340 14.59 -5.51 6.22
N SER A 341 14.80 -4.37 5.56
CA SER A 341 14.15 -4.04 4.29
C SER A 341 14.88 -4.72 3.13
N SER A 342 14.14 -5.16 2.12
CA SER A 342 14.69 -5.94 1.01
C SER A 342 13.97 -5.67 -0.31
N SER A 343 14.63 -5.99 -1.42
CA SER A 343 14.05 -5.94 -2.76
C SER A 343 14.57 -7.09 -3.63
N ARG A 344 13.68 -7.68 -4.43
CA ARG A 344 14.05 -8.76 -5.38
C ARG A 344 14.94 -8.27 -6.52
N ILE A 345 14.87 -6.97 -6.84
CA ILE A 345 15.71 -6.39 -7.91
C ILE A 345 17.12 -6.02 -7.43
N MET A 346 17.49 -6.34 -6.19
CA MET A 346 18.84 -6.15 -5.68
C MET A 346 19.81 -7.17 -6.32
N ASP A 347 20.05 -6.97 -7.61
CA ASP A 347 20.87 -7.79 -8.49
C ASP A 347 21.73 -6.86 -9.38
N PRO A 348 23.03 -7.11 -9.55
CA PRO A 348 23.91 -6.26 -10.35
C PRO A 348 23.50 -6.20 -11.83
N LEU A 349 22.84 -7.23 -12.35
CA LEU A 349 22.35 -7.24 -13.73
C LEU A 349 21.15 -6.28 -13.96
N ILE A 350 20.45 -5.93 -12.89
CA ILE A 350 19.28 -5.03 -12.94
C ILE A 350 19.70 -3.62 -12.52
N LEU A 351 20.37 -3.48 -11.39
CA LEU A 351 20.73 -2.18 -10.80
C LEU A 351 22.01 -1.58 -11.38
N GLY A 352 22.87 -2.41 -11.99
CA GLY A 352 24.25 -2.06 -12.32
C GLY A 352 25.20 -2.22 -11.14
N ASP A 353 26.50 -2.38 -11.47
CA ASP A 353 27.54 -2.73 -10.48
C ASP A 353 27.70 -1.65 -9.40
N GLU A 354 27.67 -0.37 -9.76
CA GLU A 354 27.90 0.73 -8.82
C GLU A 354 26.82 0.80 -7.75
N HIS A 355 25.55 0.74 -8.15
CA HIS A 355 24.42 0.75 -7.20
C HIS A 355 24.47 -0.49 -6.30
N TYR A 356 24.59 -1.68 -6.92
CA TYR A 356 24.58 -2.94 -6.17
C TYR A 356 25.70 -3.00 -5.13
N HIS A 357 26.95 -2.72 -5.52
CA HIS A 357 28.07 -2.79 -4.59
C HIS A 357 28.00 -1.71 -3.52
N THR A 358 27.58 -0.48 -3.86
CA THR A 358 27.38 0.57 -2.86
C THR A 358 26.34 0.16 -1.81
N ALA A 359 25.19 -0.38 -2.23
CA ALA A 359 24.17 -0.86 -1.31
C ALA A 359 24.66 -1.99 -0.41
N ARG A 360 25.38 -2.97 -0.97
CA ARG A 360 25.94 -4.08 -0.20
C ARG A 360 27.01 -3.65 0.80
N ASP A 361 27.87 -2.73 0.40
CA ASP A 361 28.92 -2.19 1.29
C ASP A 361 28.29 -1.39 2.45
N VAL A 362 27.25 -0.58 2.17
CA VAL A 362 26.49 0.12 3.22
C VAL A 362 25.87 -0.87 4.20
N GLN A 363 25.21 -1.91 3.70
CA GLN A 363 24.61 -2.95 4.55
C GLN A 363 25.67 -3.68 5.39
N ALA A 364 26.81 -4.01 4.81
CA ALA A 364 27.91 -4.67 5.52
C ALA A 364 28.45 -3.82 6.67
N VAL A 365 28.68 -2.52 6.44
CA VAL A 365 29.14 -1.58 7.46
C VAL A 365 28.11 -1.41 8.58
N LEU A 366 26.83 -1.27 8.23
CA LEU A 366 25.76 -1.16 9.21
C LEU A 366 25.55 -2.46 10.01
N GLN A 367 25.68 -3.63 9.37
CA GLN A 367 25.62 -4.92 10.06
C GLN A 367 26.79 -5.07 11.03
N ARG A 368 28.01 -4.75 10.60
CA ARG A 368 29.18 -4.78 11.48
C ARG A 368 29.00 -3.86 12.69
N TYR A 369 28.46 -2.68 12.47
CA TYR A 369 28.15 -1.75 13.57
C TYR A 369 27.13 -2.34 14.55
N LYS A 370 26.06 -2.96 14.05
CA LYS A 370 25.06 -3.65 14.88
C LYS A 370 25.71 -4.75 15.74
N ASP A 371 26.59 -5.54 15.16
CA ASP A 371 27.31 -6.61 15.86
C ASP A 371 28.26 -6.07 16.95
N LEU A 372 28.80 -4.87 16.76
CA LEU A 372 29.70 -4.21 17.71
C LEU A 372 28.94 -3.48 18.83
N GLN A 373 27.65 -3.20 18.70
CA GLN A 373 26.88 -2.41 19.69
C GLN A 373 26.92 -3.03 21.08
N ASP A 374 26.81 -4.34 21.21
CA ASP A 374 26.86 -5.04 22.49
C ASP A 374 28.24 -4.93 23.13
N ILE A 375 29.29 -5.01 22.33
CA ILE A 375 30.67 -4.85 22.78
C ILE A 375 30.87 -3.41 23.27
N ILE A 376 30.44 -2.43 22.52
CA ILE A 376 30.54 -1.00 22.86
C ILE A 376 29.77 -0.71 24.18
N ALA A 377 28.58 -1.29 24.34
CA ALA A 377 27.77 -1.09 25.56
C ALA A 377 28.40 -1.66 26.81
N ILE A 378 29.14 -2.77 26.70
CA ILE A 378 29.76 -3.46 27.85
C ILE A 378 31.19 -2.95 28.13
N LEU A 379 32.02 -2.82 27.10
CA LEU A 379 33.42 -2.55 27.22
C LEU A 379 33.83 -1.10 26.88
N GLY A 380 32.98 -0.37 26.17
CA GLY A 380 33.26 0.97 25.67
C GLY A 380 33.96 0.98 24.31
N MET A 381 34.00 2.17 23.70
CA MET A 381 34.63 2.38 22.38
C MET A 381 36.16 2.16 22.38
N ASP A 382 36.82 2.38 23.52
CA ASP A 382 38.26 2.36 23.60
C ASP A 382 38.86 0.96 23.41
N GLU A 383 38.07 -0.08 23.71
CA GLU A 383 38.48 -1.48 23.58
C GLU A 383 38.35 -2.02 22.14
N LEU A 384 37.76 -1.24 21.22
CA LEU A 384 37.69 -1.63 19.81
C LEU A 384 39.04 -1.47 19.11
N SER A 385 39.29 -2.32 18.10
CA SER A 385 40.40 -2.14 17.17
C SER A 385 40.24 -0.81 16.40
N GLU A 386 41.36 -0.25 15.90
CA GLU A 386 41.31 0.99 15.10
C GLU A 386 40.44 0.81 13.84
N GLU A 387 40.44 -0.37 13.26
CA GLU A 387 39.60 -0.72 12.11
C GLU A 387 38.11 -0.69 12.49
N ASP A 388 37.73 -1.27 13.64
CA ASP A 388 36.35 -1.26 14.14
C ASP A 388 35.90 0.16 14.55
N LYS A 389 36.80 0.96 15.14
CA LYS A 389 36.50 2.39 15.44
C LYS A 389 36.18 3.17 14.18
N LEU A 390 36.96 2.98 13.12
CA LEU A 390 36.69 3.61 11.82
C LEU A 390 35.38 3.14 11.23
N THR A 391 35.12 1.84 11.29
CA THR A 391 33.84 1.24 10.82
C THR A 391 32.65 1.83 11.57
N VAL A 392 32.71 1.94 12.89
CA VAL A 392 31.68 2.56 13.72
C VAL A 392 31.48 4.04 13.35
N ALA A 393 32.54 4.79 13.17
CA ALA A 393 32.45 6.20 12.80
C ALA A 393 31.78 6.40 11.43
N ARG A 394 32.13 5.58 10.44
CA ARG A 394 31.49 5.60 9.12
C ARG A 394 30.04 5.11 9.19
N ALA A 395 29.76 4.03 9.93
CA ALA A 395 28.41 3.52 10.12
C ALA A 395 27.45 4.58 10.68
N ARG A 396 27.88 5.36 11.67
CA ARG A 396 27.10 6.45 12.25
C ARG A 396 26.81 7.56 11.23
N ARG A 397 27.79 7.91 10.38
CA ARG A 397 27.57 8.86 9.28
C ARG A 397 26.57 8.32 8.26
N LEU A 398 26.74 7.07 7.82
CA LEU A 398 25.83 6.40 6.89
C LEU A 398 24.42 6.35 7.45
N GLN A 399 24.25 5.95 8.71
CA GLN A 399 22.95 5.86 9.38
C GLN A 399 22.24 7.22 9.43
N ARG A 400 22.95 8.28 9.76
CA ARG A 400 22.40 9.65 9.77
C ARG A 400 22.15 10.18 8.38
N PHE A 401 22.97 9.84 7.39
CA PHE A 401 22.77 10.23 6.01
C PHE A 401 21.60 9.50 5.35
N LEU A 402 21.15 8.36 5.88
CA LEU A 402 19.90 7.71 5.47
C LEU A 402 18.66 8.53 5.85
N SER A 403 18.74 9.42 6.84
CA SER A 403 17.65 10.34 7.17
C SER A 403 17.46 11.39 6.09
N GLN A 404 16.22 11.87 5.97
CA GLN A 404 15.83 12.82 4.92
C GLN A 404 14.61 13.61 5.38
N PRO A 405 14.57 14.94 5.24
CA PRO A 405 13.39 15.72 5.54
C PRO A 405 12.35 15.53 4.43
N PHE A 406 11.10 15.33 4.84
CA PHE A 406 9.98 15.14 3.93
C PHE A 406 9.21 16.44 3.69
N ALA A 407 8.76 16.64 2.45
CA ALA A 407 7.98 17.81 2.06
C ALA A 407 6.64 17.88 2.81
N VAL A 408 5.99 16.72 3.00
CA VAL A 408 4.72 16.63 3.73
C VAL A 408 4.84 16.91 5.23
N ALA A 409 6.05 16.82 5.79
CA ALA A 409 6.33 17.08 7.20
C ALA A 409 6.90 18.51 7.45
N GLU A 410 7.07 19.32 6.43
CA GLU A 410 7.72 20.62 6.51
C GLU A 410 7.04 21.57 7.53
N GLN A 411 5.70 21.61 7.55
CA GLN A 411 4.94 22.43 8.48
C GLN A 411 5.13 22.03 9.96
N PHE A 412 5.48 20.79 10.24
CA PHE A 412 5.69 20.28 11.60
C PHE A 412 7.15 20.33 12.05
N THR A 413 8.07 20.15 11.12
CA THR A 413 9.51 20.07 11.40
C THR A 413 10.24 21.38 11.17
N GLY A 414 9.69 22.27 10.37
CA GLY A 414 10.34 23.50 9.90
C GLY A 414 11.50 23.25 8.93
N MET A 415 11.69 22.00 8.49
CA MET A 415 12.74 21.62 7.54
C MET A 415 12.15 21.49 6.15
N GLN A 416 12.76 22.16 5.16
CA GLN A 416 12.36 22.02 3.78
C GLN A 416 12.56 20.59 3.29
N GLY A 417 11.52 20.00 2.68
CA GLY A 417 11.57 18.67 2.09
C GLY A 417 12.59 18.55 0.97
N LYS A 418 13.18 17.36 0.84
CA LYS A 418 14.23 17.06 -0.14
C LYS A 418 13.85 15.82 -0.94
N TYR A 419 13.77 15.97 -2.24
CA TYR A 419 13.81 14.85 -3.19
C TYR A 419 15.27 14.62 -3.57
N VAL A 420 15.77 13.40 -3.45
CA VAL A 420 17.17 13.10 -3.77
C VAL A 420 17.22 12.10 -4.93
N PRO A 421 17.71 12.49 -6.11
CA PRO A 421 17.86 11.58 -7.22
C PRO A 421 18.72 10.36 -6.90
N LEU A 422 18.38 9.21 -7.48
CA LEU A 422 19.10 7.95 -7.23
C LEU A 422 20.61 8.06 -7.49
N ALA A 423 21.00 8.72 -8.58
CA ALA A 423 22.43 8.90 -8.91
C ALA A 423 23.19 9.68 -7.84
N GLU A 424 22.57 10.72 -7.25
CA GLU A 424 23.16 11.49 -6.16
C GLU A 424 23.24 10.68 -4.87
N THR A 425 22.21 9.87 -4.61
CA THR A 425 22.17 8.93 -3.49
C THR A 425 23.33 7.94 -3.58
N ILE A 426 23.49 7.24 -4.70
CA ILE A 426 24.58 6.26 -4.88
C ILE A 426 25.94 6.92 -4.71
N ARG A 427 26.17 8.06 -5.36
CA ARG A 427 27.41 8.81 -5.27
C ARG A 427 27.72 9.23 -3.83
N GLY A 428 26.77 9.83 -3.13
CA GLY A 428 26.95 10.30 -1.75
C GLY A 428 27.32 9.18 -0.79
N PHE A 429 26.63 8.05 -0.85
CA PHE A 429 26.96 6.88 -0.02
C PHE A 429 28.30 6.26 -0.39
N ARG A 430 28.64 6.17 -1.68
CA ARG A 430 29.96 5.68 -2.11
C ARG A 430 31.09 6.54 -1.57
N GLU A 431 31.00 7.85 -1.68
CA GLU A 431 32.01 8.78 -1.18
C GLU A 431 32.19 8.72 0.35
N ILE A 432 31.10 8.47 1.12
CA ILE A 432 31.20 8.24 2.57
C ILE A 432 31.94 6.93 2.88
N LEU A 433 31.60 5.85 2.17
CA LEU A 433 32.25 4.54 2.31
C LEU A 433 33.75 4.63 2.01
N ASP A 434 34.13 5.39 0.98
CA ASP A 434 35.53 5.59 0.57
C ASP A 434 36.32 6.49 1.54
N GLY A 435 35.63 7.06 2.55
CA GLY A 435 36.27 7.86 3.61
C GLY A 435 36.55 9.32 3.25
N LYS A 436 36.02 9.81 2.14
CA LYS A 436 36.23 11.20 1.69
C LYS A 436 35.81 12.24 2.74
N TYR A 437 34.81 11.88 3.57
CA TYR A 437 34.22 12.76 4.57
C TYR A 437 34.46 12.32 6.02
N ASP A 438 35.48 11.49 6.28
CA ASP A 438 35.80 11.02 7.64
C ASP A 438 36.15 12.16 8.60
N HIS A 439 36.56 13.33 8.07
CA HIS A 439 36.88 14.54 8.84
C HIS A 439 35.66 15.37 9.24
N ILE A 440 34.46 15.09 8.68
CA ILE A 440 33.19 15.82 8.94
C ILE A 440 32.50 15.17 10.14
N PRO A 441 32.06 15.94 11.15
CA PRO A 441 31.27 15.42 12.27
C PRO A 441 29.99 14.72 11.81
N GLU A 442 29.64 13.61 12.47
CA GLU A 442 28.46 12.81 12.11
C GLU A 442 27.13 13.57 12.18
N SER A 443 27.04 14.62 13.01
CA SER A 443 25.85 15.48 13.14
C SER A 443 25.48 16.22 11.84
N MET A 444 26.46 16.51 10.98
CA MET A 444 26.22 17.22 9.72
C MET A 444 25.45 16.40 8.69
N PHE A 445 25.45 15.07 8.85
CA PHE A 445 24.78 14.14 7.93
C PHE A 445 23.29 13.96 8.23
N LEU A 446 22.84 14.39 9.43
CA LEU A 446 21.44 14.20 9.84
C LEU A 446 20.52 15.13 9.03
N TYR A 447 19.47 14.57 8.44
CA TYR A 447 18.50 15.27 7.60
C TYR A 447 19.11 16.10 6.48
N ALA A 448 20.23 15.65 5.92
CA ALA A 448 20.77 16.20 4.69
C ALA A 448 20.04 15.63 3.47
N GLY A 449 19.91 16.40 2.42
CA GLY A 449 19.53 15.92 1.09
C GLY A 449 20.69 15.18 0.42
N GLY A 450 21.37 15.84 -0.52
CA GLY A 450 22.59 15.32 -1.13
C GLY A 450 23.84 15.52 -0.27
N ILE A 451 24.95 14.91 -0.70
CA ILE A 451 26.24 14.99 0.04
C ILE A 451 26.82 16.41 0.02
N GLU A 452 26.53 17.19 -1.02
CA GLU A 452 26.96 18.58 -1.13
C GLU A 452 26.42 19.46 0.02
N GLU A 453 25.21 19.17 0.49
CA GLU A 453 24.64 19.90 1.63
C GLU A 453 25.42 19.65 2.92
N VAL A 454 25.90 18.42 3.10
CA VAL A 454 26.76 18.06 4.25
C VAL A 454 28.06 18.86 4.22
N VAL A 455 28.68 18.98 3.06
CA VAL A 455 29.92 19.75 2.86
C VAL A 455 29.67 21.23 3.13
N GLN A 456 28.58 21.80 2.59
CA GLN A 456 28.23 23.21 2.82
C GLN A 456 27.96 23.51 4.30
N ARG A 457 27.24 22.65 5.01
CA ARG A 457 27.01 22.80 6.45
C ARG A 457 28.34 22.85 7.23
N TYR A 458 29.26 21.95 6.89
CA TYR A 458 30.56 21.91 7.53
C TYR A 458 31.44 23.13 7.22
N GLU A 459 31.38 23.64 5.98
CA GLU A 459 32.09 24.86 5.59
C GLU A 459 31.57 26.12 6.28
N ASN A 460 30.24 26.18 6.49
CA ASN A 460 29.57 27.30 7.17
C ASN A 460 29.81 27.34 8.69
N GLU A 461 30.19 26.22 9.31
CA GLU A 461 30.52 26.14 10.75
C GLU A 461 32.02 26.41 11.05
N LYS A 462 32.89 26.43 10.02
CA LYS A 462 34.29 26.80 10.14
C LYS A 462 34.50 28.31 10.19
#